data_2b956da3ed20f44a5b73cdf2a8676363
#
_entry.id   2b956da3ed20f44a5b73cdf2a8676363
#
_cell.length_a   1.000
_cell.length_b   1.000
_cell.length_c   1.000
_cell.angle_alpha   90.00
_cell.angle_beta   90.00
_cell.angle_gamma   90.00
#
_symmetry.space_group_name_H-M   'P 1'
#
loop_
_entity.id
_entity.type
_entity.pdbx_description
1 polymer ?
#
loop_
_entity_poly.entity_id
_entity_poly.type
_entity_poly.pdbx_seq_one_letter_code
_entity_poly.pdbx_strand_id
1 'polypeptide(L)'
;MDQVDMEQKILRNLRESVMEEMDFSSEISDEKLFARIDYALMRESRKRLLSIEERTRLRRRVFDSFRRLDILQELLEDESVTEIMVNGMESIYLERGGRLSRWDRTFDSEEKLMDVVQQMAARVNRVVNTSSPIVDARLSDGSRIHVVLPPAAPDGPILTIRKFPSEPITMEQMIRIGSITREASVFLQRLVLAGYNLFISGGTGSG
;
A
#
# COMPACT_ATOMS: atom_id res chain seq x y z
N MET A 1 1.03 28.53 1.98
CA MET A 1 1.68 27.32 1.45
C MET A 1 1.67 26.33 2.58
N ASP A 2 0.87 25.29 2.42
CA ASP A 2 0.57 24.32 3.47
C ASP A 2 1.83 23.48 3.77
N GLN A 3 1.97 22.98 5.00
CA GLN A 3 3.14 22.19 5.42
C GLN A 3 3.29 20.92 4.57
N VAL A 4 2.18 20.39 4.06
CA VAL A 4 2.12 19.24 3.15
C VAL A 4 2.73 19.58 1.78
N ASP A 5 2.38 20.73 1.19
CA ASP A 5 2.92 21.19 -0.09
C ASP A 5 4.45 21.36 -0.02
N MET A 6 4.94 21.87 1.12
CA MET A 6 6.36 22.08 1.36
C MET A 6 7.12 20.74 1.42
N GLU A 7 6.59 19.76 2.14
CA GLU A 7 7.21 18.44 2.27
C GLU A 7 7.25 17.69 0.92
N GLN A 8 6.17 17.75 0.14
CA GLN A 8 6.13 17.17 -1.20
C GLN A 8 7.19 17.82 -2.13
N LYS A 9 7.34 19.14 -2.08
CA LYS A 9 8.37 19.83 -2.86
C LYS A 9 9.78 19.37 -2.48
N ILE A 10 10.04 19.18 -1.19
CA ILE A 10 11.35 18.70 -0.72
C ILE A 10 11.61 17.29 -1.22
N LEU A 11 10.63 16.40 -1.12
CA LEU A 11 10.75 15.02 -1.60
C LEU A 11 11.03 14.96 -3.10
N ARG A 12 10.37 15.79 -3.90
CA ARG A 12 10.64 15.90 -5.33
C ARG A 12 12.08 16.31 -5.59
N ASN A 13 12.53 17.39 -4.97
CA ASN A 13 13.92 17.88 -5.12
C ASN A 13 14.95 16.82 -4.70
N LEU A 14 14.68 16.09 -3.61
CA LEU A 14 15.56 15.01 -3.14
C LEU A 14 15.63 13.87 -4.15
N ARG A 15 14.48 13.45 -4.71
CA ARG A 15 14.42 12.41 -5.74
C ARG A 15 15.19 12.82 -6.99
N GLU A 16 14.95 14.02 -7.50
CA GLU A 16 15.68 14.57 -8.66
C GLU A 16 17.18 14.58 -8.40
N SER A 17 17.62 15.07 -7.24
CA SER A 17 19.04 15.10 -6.89
C SER A 17 19.67 13.70 -6.79
N VAL A 18 18.92 12.70 -6.29
CA VAL A 18 19.38 11.30 -6.24
C VAL A 18 19.43 10.72 -7.66
N MET A 19 18.42 10.99 -8.50
CA MET A 19 18.37 10.51 -9.88
C MET A 19 19.49 11.05 -10.74
N GLU A 20 19.82 12.35 -10.63
CA GLU A 20 20.92 12.99 -11.37
C GLU A 20 22.28 12.33 -11.09
N GLU A 21 22.47 11.79 -9.89
CA GLU A 21 23.70 11.12 -9.48
C GLU A 21 23.67 9.58 -9.72
N MET A 22 22.54 9.04 -10.23
CA MET A 22 22.39 7.60 -10.50
C MET A 22 22.95 7.22 -11.85
N ASP A 23 23.86 6.26 -11.86
CA ASP A 23 24.26 5.54 -13.07
C ASP A 23 23.33 4.32 -13.25
N PHE A 24 22.40 4.44 -14.16
CA PHE A 24 21.41 3.38 -14.47
C PHE A 24 21.99 2.20 -15.25
N SER A 25 23.28 2.21 -15.58
CA SER A 25 23.94 1.11 -16.29
C SER A 25 24.31 -0.06 -15.36
N SER A 26 24.23 0.09 -14.05
CA SER A 26 24.56 -0.93 -13.05
C SER A 26 23.51 -1.04 -11.95
N GLU A 27 23.31 -2.26 -11.45
CA GLU A 27 22.44 -2.50 -10.30
C GLU A 27 23.02 -1.82 -9.05
N ILE A 28 22.26 -0.88 -8.47
CA ILE A 28 22.71 -0.11 -7.30
C ILE A 28 22.28 -0.86 -6.04
N SER A 29 23.21 -1.19 -5.14
CA SER A 29 22.87 -1.76 -3.84
C SER A 29 22.12 -0.76 -2.94
N ASP A 30 21.36 -1.27 -1.97
CA ASP A 30 20.62 -0.44 -1.03
C ASP A 30 21.53 0.49 -0.22
N GLU A 31 22.73 0.02 0.15
CA GLU A 31 23.73 0.84 0.85
C GLU A 31 24.18 2.05 0.02
N LYS A 32 24.43 1.84 -1.28
CA LYS A 32 24.80 2.93 -2.19
C LYS A 32 23.63 3.90 -2.39
N LEU A 33 22.40 3.40 -2.48
CA LEU A 33 21.22 4.24 -2.56
C LEU A 33 21.05 5.08 -1.30
N PHE A 34 21.16 4.47 -0.11
CA PHE A 34 21.11 5.21 1.15
C PHE A 34 22.20 6.28 1.25
N ALA A 35 23.44 5.99 0.84
CA ALA A 35 24.52 6.97 0.85
C ALA A 35 24.21 8.19 -0.03
N ARG A 36 23.59 8.00 -1.19
CA ARG A 36 23.18 9.10 -2.07
C ARG A 36 22.01 9.90 -1.49
N ILE A 37 21.03 9.23 -0.89
CA ILE A 37 19.91 9.87 -0.20
C ILE A 37 20.45 10.74 0.96
N ASP A 38 21.38 10.20 1.75
CA ASP A 38 21.98 10.93 2.87
C ASP A 38 22.77 12.16 2.39
N TYR A 39 23.47 12.06 1.26
CA TYR A 39 24.15 13.18 0.65
C TYR A 39 23.17 14.26 0.15
N ALA A 40 22.10 13.88 -0.53
CA ALA A 40 21.04 14.80 -0.96
C ALA A 40 20.37 15.50 0.23
N LEU A 41 20.08 14.76 1.30
CA LEU A 41 19.54 15.30 2.55
C LEU A 41 20.49 16.30 3.24
N MET A 42 21.80 16.04 3.22
CA MET A 42 22.79 16.99 3.72
C MET A 42 22.79 18.31 2.93
N ARG A 43 22.69 18.23 1.60
CA ARG A 43 22.58 19.42 0.73
C ARG A 43 21.31 20.22 1.03
N GLU A 44 20.19 19.52 1.19
CA GLU A 44 18.91 20.16 1.50
C GLU A 44 18.91 20.78 2.92
N SER A 45 19.53 20.12 3.90
CA SER A 45 19.70 20.62 5.26
C SER A 45 20.53 21.91 5.36
N ARG A 46 21.35 22.23 4.35
CA ARG A 46 22.07 23.51 4.26
C ARG A 46 21.16 24.67 3.86
N LYS A 47 20.06 24.39 3.16
CA LYS A 47 19.09 25.39 2.71
C LYS A 47 18.04 25.69 3.79
N ARG A 48 17.75 24.71 4.66
CA ARG A 48 16.78 24.83 5.74
C ARG A 48 17.10 23.84 6.89
N LEU A 49 16.75 24.26 8.10
CA LEU A 49 16.89 23.38 9.27
C LEU A 49 15.84 22.24 9.18
N LEU A 50 16.33 21.00 9.13
CA LEU A 50 15.52 19.79 9.22
C LEU A 50 15.79 19.14 10.58
N SER A 51 14.74 18.81 11.32
CA SER A 51 14.84 18.01 12.53
C SER A 51 15.34 16.59 12.22
N ILE A 52 15.82 15.89 13.24
CA ILE A 52 16.25 14.48 13.10
C ILE A 52 15.09 13.61 12.63
N GLU A 53 13.90 13.85 13.16
CA GLU A 53 12.68 13.11 12.79
C GLU A 53 12.29 13.36 11.32
N GLU A 54 12.33 14.64 10.86
CA GLU A 54 12.07 14.98 9.47
C GLU A 54 13.07 14.33 8.53
N ARG A 55 14.37 14.37 8.88
CA ARG A 55 15.41 13.70 8.08
C ARG A 55 15.20 12.21 7.97
N THR A 56 14.86 11.54 9.09
CA THR A 56 14.61 10.10 9.11
C THR A 56 13.40 9.74 8.26
N ARG A 57 12.31 10.51 8.37
CA ARG A 57 11.09 10.33 7.59
C ARG A 57 11.34 10.56 6.09
N LEU A 58 12.00 11.67 5.71
CA LEU A 58 12.34 11.97 4.32
C LEU A 58 13.27 10.92 3.72
N ARG A 59 14.29 10.48 4.47
CA ARG A 59 15.20 9.42 4.06
C ARG A 59 14.46 8.14 3.67
N ARG A 60 13.54 7.70 4.54
CA ARG A 60 12.73 6.50 4.30
C ARG A 60 11.82 6.68 3.09
N ARG A 61 11.11 7.80 2.99
CA ARG A 61 10.19 8.09 1.87
C ARG A 61 10.91 8.13 0.52
N VAL A 62 12.10 8.74 0.46
CA VAL A 62 12.90 8.74 -0.76
C VAL A 62 13.37 7.32 -1.10
N PHE A 63 13.83 6.54 -0.14
CA PHE A 63 14.21 5.15 -0.36
C PHE A 63 13.03 4.31 -0.89
N ASP A 64 11.87 4.42 -0.27
CA ASP A 64 10.66 3.69 -0.65
C ASP A 64 10.22 4.04 -2.08
N SER A 65 10.44 5.29 -2.52
CA SER A 65 10.15 5.71 -3.89
C SER A 65 11.05 5.08 -4.96
N PHE A 66 12.22 4.57 -4.59
CA PHE A 66 13.16 3.91 -5.51
C PHE A 66 13.13 2.39 -5.42
N ARG A 67 12.79 1.83 -4.25
CA ARG A 67 12.95 0.40 -3.97
C ARG A 67 11.66 -0.32 -3.61
N ARG A 68 10.63 0.43 -3.23
CA ARG A 68 9.37 -0.12 -2.73
C ARG A 68 8.19 0.47 -3.49
N LEU A 69 7.01 0.37 -2.90
CA LEU A 69 5.76 0.81 -3.51
C LEU A 69 5.44 2.29 -3.23
N ASP A 70 6.47 3.12 -3.19
CA ASP A 70 6.39 4.56 -2.98
C ASP A 70 5.50 4.91 -1.76
N ILE A 71 4.55 5.82 -1.94
CA ILE A 71 3.65 6.27 -0.88
C ILE A 71 2.78 5.14 -0.33
N LEU A 72 2.49 4.10 -1.10
CA LEU A 72 1.67 2.98 -0.63
C LEU A 72 2.40 2.08 0.38
N GLN A 73 3.74 2.15 0.45
CA GLN A 73 4.50 1.28 1.35
C GLN A 73 4.12 1.47 2.81
N GLU A 74 3.95 2.71 3.27
CA GLU A 74 3.55 3.01 4.64
C GLU A 74 2.14 2.50 4.96
N LEU A 75 1.23 2.50 3.98
CA LEU A 75 -0.14 1.99 4.15
C LEU A 75 -0.18 0.47 4.21
N LEU A 76 0.71 -0.19 3.47
CA LEU A 76 0.86 -1.64 3.53
C LEU A 76 1.43 -2.10 4.87
N GLU A 77 2.30 -1.29 5.49
CA GLU A 77 2.89 -1.56 6.80
C GLU A 77 1.96 -1.16 7.97
N ASP A 78 0.95 -0.31 7.75
CA ASP A 78 -0.03 0.11 8.77
C ASP A 78 -1.08 -1.00 8.96
N GLU A 79 -1.00 -1.75 10.07
CA GLU A 79 -1.91 -2.85 10.39
C GLU A 79 -3.38 -2.40 10.56
N SER A 80 -3.62 -1.13 10.84
CA SER A 80 -4.98 -0.58 10.98
C SER A 80 -5.69 -0.41 9.63
N VAL A 81 -4.93 -0.36 8.53
CA VAL A 81 -5.46 -0.26 7.17
C VAL A 81 -5.84 -1.65 6.67
N THR A 82 -7.10 -1.85 6.32
CA THR A 82 -7.64 -3.11 5.78
C THR A 82 -7.75 -3.11 4.26
N GLU A 83 -8.04 -1.94 3.66
CA GLU A 83 -8.14 -1.80 2.21
C GLU A 83 -7.57 -0.46 1.75
N ILE A 84 -6.90 -0.47 0.58
CA ILE A 84 -6.33 0.69 -0.08
C ILE A 84 -6.92 0.74 -1.49
N MET A 85 -7.54 1.88 -1.85
CA MET A 85 -8.15 2.08 -3.16
C MET A 85 -7.54 3.33 -3.81
N VAL A 86 -6.85 3.13 -4.92
CA VAL A 86 -6.23 4.18 -5.73
C VAL A 86 -7.05 4.33 -7.00
N ASN A 87 -7.63 5.51 -7.21
CA ASN A 87 -8.40 5.88 -8.39
C ASN A 87 -7.70 7.03 -9.11
N GLY A 88 -6.81 6.68 -10.04
CA GLY A 88 -5.88 7.65 -10.61
C GLY A 88 -4.87 8.17 -9.59
N MET A 89 -4.03 9.11 -10.01
CA MET A 89 -2.92 9.60 -9.16
C MET A 89 -3.37 10.47 -7.98
N GLU A 90 -4.55 11.10 -8.06
CA GLU A 90 -5.00 12.12 -7.09
C GLU A 90 -5.96 11.60 -6.01
N SER A 91 -6.55 10.42 -6.20
CA SER A 91 -7.64 9.94 -5.35
C SER A 91 -7.30 8.61 -4.70
N ILE A 92 -6.85 8.67 -3.45
CA ILE A 92 -6.53 7.50 -2.65
C ILE A 92 -7.50 7.44 -1.47
N TYR A 93 -8.14 6.29 -1.29
CA TYR A 93 -9.04 6.03 -0.18
C TYR A 93 -8.53 4.84 0.63
N LEU A 94 -8.79 4.89 1.93
CA LEU A 94 -8.37 3.87 2.89
C LEU A 94 -9.57 3.41 3.68
N GLU A 95 -9.62 2.11 3.94
CA GLU A 95 -10.51 1.55 4.95
C GLU A 95 -9.72 1.25 6.23
N ARG A 96 -10.25 1.74 7.36
CA ARG A 96 -9.77 1.44 8.71
C ARG A 96 -10.94 1.16 9.63
N GLY A 97 -10.97 -0.03 10.24
CA GLY A 97 -12.04 -0.40 11.17
C GLY A 97 -13.44 -0.30 10.55
N GLY A 98 -13.62 -0.68 9.28
CA GLY A 98 -14.88 -0.62 8.54
C GLY A 98 -15.29 0.79 8.10
N ARG A 99 -14.42 1.79 8.23
CA ARG A 99 -14.70 3.17 7.83
C ARG A 99 -13.81 3.59 6.67
N LEU A 100 -14.45 4.11 5.62
CA LEU A 100 -13.77 4.64 4.46
C LEU A 100 -13.40 6.11 4.68
N SER A 101 -12.15 6.48 4.36
CA SER A 101 -11.66 7.86 4.40
C SER A 101 -10.78 8.15 3.21
N ARG A 102 -10.79 9.40 2.72
CA ARG A 102 -9.84 9.84 1.72
C ARG A 102 -8.48 10.08 2.39
N TRP A 103 -7.41 9.64 1.72
CA TRP A 103 -6.06 9.96 2.16
C TRP A 103 -5.63 11.32 1.60
N ASP A 104 -4.84 12.04 2.35
CA ASP A 104 -4.38 13.40 2.04
C ASP A 104 -3.16 13.46 1.13
N ARG A 105 -2.63 12.30 0.70
CA ARG A 105 -1.49 12.23 -0.22
C ARG A 105 -1.91 11.72 -1.59
N THR A 106 -1.10 12.08 -2.58
CA THR A 106 -1.26 11.74 -3.99
C THR A 106 0.04 11.24 -4.56
N PHE A 107 0.00 10.57 -5.70
CA PHE A 107 1.20 10.29 -6.48
C PHE A 107 1.72 11.57 -7.13
N ASP A 108 3.03 11.68 -7.30
CA ASP A 108 3.66 12.86 -7.93
C ASP A 108 3.37 12.92 -9.44
N SER A 109 3.14 11.75 -10.08
CA SER A 109 2.76 11.65 -11.48
C SER A 109 2.06 10.32 -11.79
N GLU A 110 1.41 10.24 -12.94
CA GLU A 110 0.77 9.00 -13.42
C GLU A 110 1.83 7.92 -13.73
N GLU A 111 3.00 8.30 -14.25
CA GLU A 111 4.11 7.37 -14.49
C GLU A 111 4.53 6.69 -13.19
N LYS A 112 4.55 7.44 -12.08
CA LYS A 112 4.91 6.88 -10.78
C LYS A 112 3.88 5.88 -10.26
N LEU A 113 2.58 6.17 -10.46
CA LEU A 113 1.52 5.21 -10.18
C LEU A 113 1.66 3.96 -11.05
N MET A 114 1.96 4.14 -12.35
CA MET A 114 2.19 3.01 -13.25
C MET A 114 3.38 2.15 -12.83
N ASP A 115 4.48 2.75 -12.39
CA ASP A 115 5.64 2.01 -11.86
C ASP A 115 5.24 1.13 -10.68
N VAL A 116 4.46 1.68 -9.74
CA VAL A 116 3.94 0.94 -8.58
C VAL A 116 3.03 -0.21 -9.02
N VAL A 117 2.12 0.05 -9.97
CA VAL A 117 1.22 -0.97 -10.54
C VAL A 117 2.02 -2.10 -11.20
N GLN A 118 3.04 -1.78 -12.01
CA GLN A 118 3.90 -2.76 -12.64
C GLN A 118 4.68 -3.60 -11.62
N GLN A 119 5.23 -2.97 -10.59
CA GLN A 119 5.92 -3.66 -9.50
C GLN A 119 4.98 -4.62 -8.76
N MET A 120 3.73 -4.21 -8.49
CA MET A 120 2.72 -5.07 -7.85
C MET A 120 2.36 -6.27 -8.72
N ALA A 121 2.14 -6.05 -10.03
CA ALA A 121 1.85 -7.12 -10.97
C ALA A 121 3.02 -8.11 -11.08
N ALA A 122 4.26 -7.60 -11.12
CA ALA A 122 5.47 -8.43 -11.16
C ALA A 122 5.61 -9.34 -9.92
N ARG A 123 5.22 -8.88 -8.73
CA ARG A 123 5.25 -9.70 -7.49
C ARG A 123 4.35 -10.93 -7.56
N VAL A 124 3.36 -10.93 -8.43
CA VAL A 124 2.44 -12.06 -8.67
C VAL A 124 2.68 -12.75 -10.01
N ASN A 125 3.83 -12.50 -10.65
CA ASN A 125 4.20 -13.01 -11.96
C ASN A 125 3.13 -12.73 -13.03
N ARG A 126 2.55 -11.52 -12.99
CA ARG A 126 1.58 -11.05 -13.98
C ARG A 126 2.14 -9.82 -14.71
N VAL A 127 1.69 -9.67 -15.95
CA VAL A 127 1.94 -8.47 -16.75
C VAL A 127 0.61 -7.77 -16.93
N VAL A 128 0.61 -6.45 -16.71
CA VAL A 128 -0.55 -5.59 -16.94
C VAL A 128 -0.16 -4.50 -17.94
N ASN A 129 -0.95 -4.35 -18.99
CA ASN A 129 -0.73 -3.36 -20.05
C ASN A 129 -2.04 -3.08 -20.80
N THR A 130 -2.00 -2.24 -21.83
CA THR A 130 -3.18 -1.88 -22.64
C THR A 130 -3.85 -3.07 -23.32
N SER A 131 -3.10 -4.14 -23.64
CA SER A 131 -3.65 -5.38 -24.24
C SER A 131 -4.22 -6.35 -23.21
N SER A 132 -3.74 -6.29 -21.98
CA SER A 132 -4.23 -7.06 -20.82
C SER A 132 -4.39 -6.10 -19.62
N PRO A 133 -5.44 -5.26 -19.63
CA PRO A 133 -5.54 -4.13 -18.72
C PRO A 133 -6.05 -4.50 -17.32
N ILE A 134 -6.44 -5.74 -17.08
CA ILE A 134 -7.02 -6.19 -15.81
C ILE A 134 -6.17 -7.29 -15.21
N VAL A 135 -5.79 -7.12 -13.94
CA VAL A 135 -5.13 -8.14 -13.12
C VAL A 135 -5.89 -8.29 -11.82
N ASP A 136 -6.24 -9.53 -11.48
CA ASP A 136 -6.75 -9.93 -10.17
C ASP A 136 -5.84 -11.06 -9.66
N ALA A 137 -5.19 -10.85 -8.52
CA ALA A 137 -4.21 -11.79 -8.01
C ALA A 137 -4.06 -11.70 -6.47
N ARG A 138 -3.35 -12.68 -5.91
CA ARG A 138 -2.97 -12.69 -4.49
C ARG A 138 -1.46 -12.54 -4.35
N LEU A 139 -1.05 -11.66 -3.45
CA LEU A 139 0.33 -11.51 -3.01
C LEU A 139 0.74 -12.69 -2.10
N SER A 140 2.05 -12.80 -1.84
CA SER A 140 2.61 -13.85 -1.00
C SER A 140 2.14 -13.79 0.47
N ASP A 141 1.74 -12.61 0.94
CA ASP A 141 1.16 -12.38 2.28
C ASP A 141 -0.34 -12.70 2.35
N GLY A 142 -0.94 -13.15 1.24
CA GLY A 142 -2.37 -13.45 1.13
C GLY A 142 -3.24 -12.25 0.72
N SER A 143 -2.71 -11.05 0.70
CA SER A 143 -3.41 -9.84 0.27
C SER A 143 -3.85 -9.96 -1.19
N ARG A 144 -5.05 -9.47 -1.51
CA ARG A 144 -5.58 -9.47 -2.87
C ARG A 144 -5.33 -8.12 -3.52
N ILE A 145 -4.82 -8.16 -4.74
CA ILE A 145 -4.69 -7.00 -5.59
C ILE A 145 -5.62 -7.08 -6.78
N HIS A 146 -6.23 -5.96 -7.11
CA HIS A 146 -7.02 -5.78 -8.32
C HIS A 146 -6.53 -4.52 -9.03
N VAL A 147 -6.13 -4.66 -10.28
CA VAL A 147 -5.62 -3.57 -11.12
C VAL A 147 -6.50 -3.46 -12.36
N VAL A 148 -6.87 -2.24 -12.72
CA VAL A 148 -7.53 -1.94 -13.98
C VAL A 148 -6.85 -0.74 -14.63
N LEU A 149 -6.40 -0.90 -15.87
CA LEU A 149 -5.73 0.15 -16.65
C LEU A 149 -6.63 0.70 -17.76
N PRO A 150 -6.32 1.84 -18.34
CA PRO A 150 -6.88 2.26 -19.62
C PRO A 150 -6.67 1.19 -20.71
N PRO A 151 -7.65 0.95 -21.60
CA PRO A 151 -8.90 1.68 -21.79
C PRO A 151 -10.06 1.21 -20.89
N ALA A 152 -9.88 0.15 -20.08
CA ALA A 152 -10.94 -0.37 -19.21
C ALA A 152 -11.25 0.60 -18.03
N ALA A 153 -10.27 1.40 -17.61
CA ALA A 153 -10.41 2.50 -16.65
C ALA A 153 -10.06 3.83 -17.33
N PRO A 154 -11.00 4.52 -17.97
CA PRO A 154 -10.72 5.70 -18.80
C PRO A 154 -10.17 6.89 -18.03
N ASP A 155 -10.47 7.00 -16.75
CA ASP A 155 -10.05 8.11 -15.87
C ASP A 155 -8.66 7.89 -15.24
N GLY A 156 -7.92 6.87 -15.70
CA GLY A 156 -6.59 6.52 -15.22
C GLY A 156 -6.50 5.17 -14.53
N PRO A 157 -5.30 4.74 -14.11
CA PRO A 157 -5.10 3.46 -13.45
C PRO A 157 -5.88 3.35 -12.14
N ILE A 158 -6.54 2.22 -11.93
CA ILE A 158 -7.20 1.84 -10.67
C ILE A 158 -6.39 0.70 -10.05
N LEU A 159 -6.07 0.84 -8.76
CA LEU A 159 -5.42 -0.21 -7.98
C LEU A 159 -6.16 -0.36 -6.66
N THR A 160 -6.67 -1.55 -6.39
CA THR A 160 -7.24 -1.92 -5.09
C THR A 160 -6.39 -2.98 -4.44
N ILE A 161 -6.03 -2.78 -3.17
CA ILE A 161 -5.28 -3.72 -2.35
C ILE A 161 -6.12 -4.03 -1.12
N ARG A 162 -6.61 -5.25 -1.01
CA ARG A 162 -7.30 -5.74 0.18
C ARG A 162 -6.32 -6.57 0.99
N LYS A 163 -5.92 -6.03 2.13
CA LYS A 163 -4.94 -6.68 3.00
C LYS A 163 -5.54 -7.93 3.64
N PHE A 164 -4.70 -8.96 3.72
CA PHE A 164 -5.06 -10.14 4.48
C PHE A 164 -4.74 -9.88 5.96
N PRO A 165 -5.67 -10.11 6.90
CA PRO A 165 -5.38 -9.95 8.32
C PRO A 165 -4.21 -10.83 8.73
N SER A 166 -3.22 -10.26 9.42
CA SER A 166 -2.06 -11.01 9.94
C SER A 166 -2.48 -12.09 10.95
N GLU A 167 -3.55 -11.82 11.70
CA GLU A 167 -4.16 -12.76 12.63
C GLU A 167 -5.63 -13.02 12.25
N PRO A 168 -6.01 -14.28 12.03
CA PRO A 168 -7.42 -14.64 11.84
C PRO A 168 -8.23 -14.31 13.10
N ILE A 169 -9.45 -13.80 12.90
CA ILE A 169 -10.38 -13.58 14.02
C ILE A 169 -10.66 -14.92 14.69
N THR A 170 -10.33 -15.00 15.98
CA THR A 170 -10.59 -16.21 16.77
C THR A 170 -12.03 -16.28 17.23
N MET A 171 -12.50 -17.50 17.60
CA MET A 171 -13.84 -17.69 18.13
C MET A 171 -14.06 -16.90 19.44
N GLU A 172 -13.03 -16.79 20.29
CA GLU A 172 -13.05 -15.99 21.51
C GLU A 172 -13.21 -14.49 21.22
N GLN A 173 -12.55 -13.99 20.19
CA GLN A 173 -12.71 -12.61 19.74
C GLN A 173 -14.14 -12.37 19.23
N MET A 174 -14.69 -13.28 18.42
CA MET A 174 -16.07 -13.20 17.94
C MET A 174 -17.10 -13.17 19.08
N ILE A 175 -16.89 -13.97 20.13
CA ILE A 175 -17.73 -13.96 21.33
C ILE A 175 -17.59 -12.61 22.05
N ARG A 176 -16.37 -12.10 22.20
CA ARG A 176 -16.08 -10.84 22.90
C ARG A 176 -16.75 -9.63 22.24
N ILE A 177 -16.73 -9.57 20.90
CA ILE A 177 -17.37 -8.49 20.13
C ILE A 177 -18.87 -8.69 19.93
N GLY A 178 -19.43 -9.82 20.42
CA GLY A 178 -20.86 -10.12 20.34
C GLY A 178 -21.36 -10.63 18.99
N SER A 179 -20.45 -11.00 18.06
CA SER A 179 -20.83 -11.56 16.76
C SER A 179 -21.43 -12.95 16.87
N ILE A 180 -21.08 -13.71 17.92
CA ILE A 180 -21.61 -15.04 18.20
C ILE A 180 -21.74 -15.26 19.72
N THR A 181 -22.73 -16.01 20.15
CA THR A 181 -22.83 -16.40 21.58
C THR A 181 -21.90 -17.59 21.88
N ARG A 182 -21.55 -17.77 23.15
CA ARG A 182 -20.73 -18.92 23.57
C ARG A 182 -21.42 -20.26 23.27
N GLU A 183 -22.72 -20.32 23.48
CA GLU A 183 -23.53 -21.54 23.21
C GLU A 183 -23.50 -21.89 21.73
N ALA A 184 -23.71 -20.88 20.85
CA ALA A 184 -23.65 -21.09 19.40
C ALA A 184 -22.25 -21.50 18.94
N SER A 185 -21.20 -20.93 19.52
CA SER A 185 -19.80 -21.31 19.26
C SER A 185 -19.56 -22.80 19.58
N VAL A 186 -19.95 -23.25 20.78
CA VAL A 186 -19.81 -24.68 21.18
C VAL A 186 -20.62 -25.60 20.28
N PHE A 187 -21.82 -25.20 19.90
CA PHE A 187 -22.66 -25.95 18.99
C PHE A 187 -22.01 -26.12 17.61
N LEU A 188 -21.54 -25.03 17.01
CA LEU A 188 -20.84 -25.06 15.72
C LEU A 188 -19.57 -25.92 15.75
N GLN A 189 -18.78 -25.85 16.82
CA GLN A 189 -17.60 -26.68 16.99
C GLN A 189 -17.98 -28.19 16.99
N ARG A 190 -19.04 -28.54 17.67
CA ARG A 190 -19.54 -29.94 17.68
C ARG A 190 -19.99 -30.40 16.30
N LEU A 191 -20.66 -29.54 15.54
CA LEU A 191 -21.08 -29.86 14.17
C LEU A 191 -19.87 -30.11 13.27
N VAL A 192 -18.83 -29.26 13.35
CA VAL A 192 -17.59 -29.42 12.58
C VAL A 192 -16.91 -30.74 12.95
N LEU A 193 -16.77 -31.04 14.25
CA LEU A 193 -16.18 -32.30 14.74
C LEU A 193 -16.94 -33.53 14.31
N ALA A 194 -18.27 -33.41 14.18
CA ALA A 194 -19.15 -34.49 13.70
C ALA A 194 -19.18 -34.62 12.17
N GLY A 195 -18.42 -33.78 11.43
CA GLY A 195 -18.32 -33.84 9.96
C GLY A 195 -19.47 -33.20 9.21
N TYR A 196 -20.29 -32.36 9.84
CA TYR A 196 -21.37 -31.65 9.16
C TYR A 196 -20.84 -30.55 8.25
N ASN A 197 -21.51 -30.35 7.11
CA ASN A 197 -21.29 -29.21 6.24
C ASN A 197 -22.02 -27.98 6.79
N LEU A 198 -21.33 -26.86 6.90
CA LEU A 198 -21.89 -25.60 7.36
C LEU A 198 -21.93 -24.60 6.20
N PHE A 199 -23.06 -23.96 6.00
CA PHE A 199 -23.22 -22.84 5.07
C PHE A 199 -23.31 -21.55 5.85
N ILE A 200 -22.40 -20.61 5.53
CA ILE A 200 -22.36 -19.26 6.11
C ILE A 200 -22.78 -18.29 5.01
N SER A 201 -23.81 -17.50 5.27
CA SER A 201 -24.31 -16.50 4.32
C SER A 201 -24.51 -15.17 5.01
N GLY A 202 -24.37 -14.09 4.26
CA GLY A 202 -24.55 -12.72 4.76
C GLY A 202 -24.51 -11.70 3.64
N GLY A 203 -24.82 -10.46 3.94
CA GLY A 203 -24.65 -9.33 3.03
C GLY A 203 -23.18 -8.94 2.87
N THR A 204 -22.90 -8.08 1.87
CA THR A 204 -21.57 -7.48 1.69
C THR A 204 -21.15 -6.74 2.96
N GLY A 205 -19.93 -7.00 3.44
CA GLY A 205 -19.39 -6.37 4.65
C GLY A 205 -19.98 -6.87 5.97
N SER A 206 -20.68 -7.99 5.98
CA SER A 206 -21.24 -8.58 7.23
C SER A 206 -20.24 -9.39 8.06
N GLY A 207 -19.00 -9.49 7.64
CA GLY A 207 -17.93 -10.18 8.36
C GLY A 207 -17.37 -11.38 7.63
#